data_7f188ca69a458b2c3980932a387c5064
#
_entry.id   7f188ca69a458b2c3980932a387c5064
#
_cell.length_a   1.000
_cell.length_b   1.000
_cell.length_c   1.000
_cell.angle_alpha   90.00
_cell.angle_beta   90.00
_cell.angle_gamma   90.00
#
_symmetry.space_group_name_H-M   'P 1'
#
loop_
_entity.id
_entity.type
_entity.pdbx_description
1 polymer ?
#
loop_
_entity_poly.entity_id
_entity_poly.type
_entity_poly.pdbx_seq_one_letter_code
_entity_poly.pdbx_strand_id
1 'polypeptide(L)'
;QQVAGGSFHSLALRSDGSVAAWGSDTAGQVSGTPPESGFVSVACGHSLSLAIDGSGAIASWGDNSDGQVSNTPTGTGFVQVSGGDSHSVALQSDGSLVSWGRNHHGQVSDTPAGNDFVQISAGGNHSLALRSDGTIAAWGSDTEGQVADTPSGGGFAQVAGGDYHSVALRSDGSI
;
A
#
# COMPACT_ATOMS: atom_id res chain seq x y z
N GLN A 1 12.41 -7.67 -11.00
CA GLN A 1 12.27 -6.29 -11.48
C GLN A 1 10.83 -5.83 -11.29
N GLN A 2 10.62 -4.66 -10.71
CA GLN A 2 9.32 -4.06 -10.45
C GLN A 2 9.44 -2.55 -10.64
N VAL A 3 8.35 -1.88 -11.01
CA VAL A 3 8.25 -0.41 -11.01
C VAL A 3 7.03 0.00 -10.19
N ALA A 4 7.10 1.15 -9.54
CA ALA A 4 6.00 1.76 -8.81
C ALA A 4 5.97 3.27 -9.13
N GLY A 5 4.76 3.80 -9.33
CA GLY A 5 4.52 5.22 -9.55
C GLY A 5 3.81 5.83 -8.35
N GLY A 6 4.31 6.94 -7.84
CA GLY A 6 3.60 7.85 -6.96
C GLY A 6 3.00 9.01 -7.76
N SER A 7 2.46 10.03 -7.07
CA SER A 7 1.87 11.16 -7.79
C SER A 7 2.90 11.98 -8.58
N PHE A 8 4.13 12.10 -8.09
CA PHE A 8 5.15 12.95 -8.71
C PHE A 8 6.55 12.31 -8.75
N HIS A 9 6.70 11.04 -8.36
CA HIS A 9 7.96 10.31 -8.38
C HIS A 9 7.73 8.85 -8.76
N SER A 10 8.80 8.15 -9.05
CA SER A 10 8.76 6.74 -9.43
C SER A 10 9.89 5.98 -8.77
N LEU A 11 9.66 4.69 -8.52
CA LEU A 11 10.65 3.73 -8.06
C LEU A 11 10.81 2.60 -9.06
N ALA A 12 12.02 2.09 -9.18
CA ALA A 12 12.32 0.85 -9.88
C ALA A 12 13.20 -0.05 -9.03
N LEU A 13 12.77 -1.28 -8.84
CA LEU A 13 13.54 -2.35 -8.23
C LEU A 13 14.40 -3.02 -9.30
N ARG A 14 15.73 -2.98 -9.12
CA ARG A 14 16.70 -3.61 -10.01
C ARG A 14 16.88 -5.09 -9.68
N SER A 15 17.49 -5.83 -10.61
CA SER A 15 17.74 -7.27 -10.46
C SER A 15 18.73 -7.62 -9.33
N ASP A 16 19.55 -6.66 -8.91
CA ASP A 16 20.49 -6.80 -7.78
C ASP A 16 19.84 -6.47 -6.42
N GLY A 17 18.55 -6.14 -6.41
CA GLY A 17 17.80 -5.75 -5.22
C GLY A 17 18.00 -4.30 -4.79
N SER A 18 18.72 -3.48 -5.56
CA SER A 18 18.81 -2.05 -5.30
C SER A 18 17.60 -1.29 -5.84
N VAL A 19 17.28 -0.13 -5.24
CA VAL A 19 16.18 0.73 -5.67
C VAL A 19 16.73 1.95 -6.41
N ALA A 20 16.14 2.29 -7.55
CA ALA A 20 16.32 3.56 -8.22
C ALA A 20 15.06 4.41 -8.02
N ALA A 21 15.22 5.69 -7.69
CA ALA A 21 14.15 6.66 -7.56
C ALA A 21 14.42 7.88 -8.45
N TRP A 22 13.37 8.47 -9.01
CA TRP A 22 13.43 9.71 -9.78
C TRP A 22 12.11 10.47 -9.74
N GLY A 23 12.13 11.73 -10.08
CA GLY A 23 10.99 12.64 -10.07
C GLY A 23 11.11 13.71 -9.01
N SER A 24 9.97 14.13 -8.42
CA SER A 24 9.94 15.12 -7.35
C SER A 24 10.64 14.61 -6.09
N ASP A 25 11.36 15.51 -5.42
CA ASP A 25 12.10 15.23 -4.18
C ASP A 25 11.82 16.27 -3.07
N THR A 26 10.66 16.89 -3.10
CA THR A 26 10.29 17.96 -2.16
C THR A 26 10.17 17.51 -0.72
N ALA A 27 9.97 16.20 -0.50
CA ALA A 27 9.86 15.58 0.82
C ALA A 27 10.94 14.52 1.08
N GLY A 28 11.96 14.41 0.21
CA GLY A 28 12.99 13.38 0.33
C GLY A 28 12.58 12.01 -0.21
N GLN A 29 11.51 11.93 -1.00
CA GLN A 29 11.01 10.68 -1.56
C GLN A 29 11.93 10.08 -2.63
N VAL A 30 12.90 10.85 -3.13
CA VAL A 30 13.95 10.40 -4.05
C VAL A 30 15.31 10.35 -3.35
N SER A 31 15.76 11.44 -2.72
CA SER A 31 17.08 11.52 -2.05
C SER A 31 17.19 10.62 -0.82
N GLY A 32 16.07 10.28 -0.17
CA GLY A 32 16.02 9.35 0.95
C GLY A 32 16.09 7.87 0.55
N THR A 33 16.27 7.54 -0.74
CA THR A 33 16.37 6.14 -1.19
C THR A 33 17.50 5.41 -0.46
N PRO A 34 17.23 4.28 0.21
CA PRO A 34 18.25 3.50 0.88
C PRO A 34 19.36 3.06 -0.09
N PRO A 35 20.64 3.19 0.30
CA PRO A 35 21.77 2.79 -0.55
C PRO A 35 21.98 1.28 -0.58
N GLU A 36 21.31 0.53 0.30
CA GLU A 36 21.41 -0.92 0.41
C GLU A 36 20.73 -1.62 -0.77
N SER A 37 21.07 -2.88 -0.97
CA SER A 37 20.41 -3.83 -1.86
C SER A 37 19.71 -4.94 -1.03
N GLY A 38 18.99 -5.81 -1.73
CA GLY A 38 18.26 -6.90 -1.07
C GLY A 38 16.77 -6.65 -0.93
N PHE A 39 16.27 -5.55 -1.51
CA PHE A 39 14.85 -5.32 -1.64
C PHE A 39 14.22 -6.26 -2.65
N VAL A 40 13.00 -6.70 -2.36
CA VAL A 40 12.22 -7.65 -3.19
C VAL A 40 10.91 -7.04 -3.70
N SER A 41 10.46 -5.93 -3.11
CA SER A 41 9.26 -5.20 -3.54
C SER A 41 9.40 -3.71 -3.28
N VAL A 42 8.75 -2.88 -4.13
CA VAL A 42 8.66 -1.43 -3.98
C VAL A 42 7.22 -0.97 -4.19
N ALA A 43 6.83 0.09 -3.50
CA ALA A 43 5.55 0.78 -3.68
C ALA A 43 5.72 2.28 -3.44
N CYS A 44 4.80 3.08 -3.98
CA CYS A 44 4.75 4.52 -3.77
C CYS A 44 3.41 4.93 -3.19
N GLY A 45 3.42 6.02 -2.42
CA GLY A 45 2.26 6.85 -2.13
C GLY A 45 2.38 8.20 -2.85
N HIS A 46 1.66 9.22 -2.39
CA HIS A 46 1.72 10.58 -2.99
C HIS A 46 3.14 11.14 -2.98
N SER A 47 3.75 11.28 -1.81
CA SER A 47 5.13 11.75 -1.60
C SER A 47 5.91 10.78 -0.67
N LEU A 48 5.55 9.52 -0.68
CA LEU A 48 6.07 8.46 0.17
C LEU A 48 6.58 7.32 -0.72
N SER A 49 7.71 6.79 -0.34
CA SER A 49 8.34 5.62 -0.96
C SER A 49 8.44 4.48 0.04
N LEU A 50 8.21 3.27 -0.41
CA LEU A 50 8.15 2.06 0.40
C LEU A 50 8.92 0.93 -0.30
N ALA A 51 9.62 0.13 0.47
CA ALA A 51 10.25 -1.10 -0.02
C ALA A 51 10.16 -2.21 1.03
N ILE A 52 10.12 -3.45 0.58
CA ILE A 52 10.24 -4.65 1.43
C ILE A 52 11.53 -5.36 1.06
N ASP A 53 12.32 -5.74 2.06
CA ASP A 53 13.53 -6.54 1.86
C ASP A 53 13.25 -8.05 1.85
N GLY A 54 14.28 -8.85 1.58
CA GLY A 54 14.17 -10.31 1.52
C GLY A 54 13.81 -11.00 2.85
N SER A 55 13.86 -10.29 3.98
CA SER A 55 13.39 -10.78 5.28
C SER A 55 11.92 -10.45 5.54
N GLY A 56 11.34 -9.59 4.70
CA GLY A 56 10.02 -9.02 4.88
C GLY A 56 10.01 -7.80 5.82
N ALA A 57 11.14 -7.12 6.04
CA ALA A 57 11.15 -5.85 6.75
C ALA A 57 10.82 -4.69 5.80
N ILE A 58 10.10 -3.68 6.32
CA ILE A 58 9.68 -2.51 5.53
C ILE A 58 10.67 -1.36 5.75
N ALA A 59 11.16 -0.78 4.66
CA ALA A 59 11.80 0.53 4.62
C ALA A 59 10.82 1.56 4.03
N SER A 60 10.72 2.74 4.65
CA SER A 60 9.91 3.86 4.16
C SER A 60 10.70 5.15 4.23
N TRP A 61 10.51 6.03 3.24
CA TRP A 61 11.16 7.33 3.16
C TRP A 61 10.30 8.31 2.38
N GLY A 62 10.54 9.59 2.56
CA GLY A 62 9.77 10.67 1.96
C GLY A 62 9.01 11.47 3.01
N ASP A 63 7.78 11.88 2.70
CA ASP A 63 6.96 12.68 3.61
C ASP A 63 6.62 11.92 4.89
N ASN A 64 6.77 12.64 6.02
CA ASN A 64 6.51 12.14 7.37
C ASN A 64 5.63 13.09 8.20
N SER A 65 4.86 13.94 7.54
CA SER A 65 4.01 14.94 8.23
C SER A 65 2.91 14.32 9.08
N ASP A 66 2.44 13.13 8.70
CA ASP A 66 1.42 12.35 9.41
C ASP A 66 1.98 11.05 10.03
N GLY A 67 3.30 10.90 10.11
CA GLY A 67 3.94 9.70 10.67
C GLY A 67 4.08 8.54 9.69
N GLN A 68 3.95 8.77 8.38
CA GLN A 68 4.05 7.72 7.36
C GLN A 68 5.42 7.04 7.32
N VAL A 69 6.46 7.70 7.79
CA VAL A 69 7.82 7.15 7.91
C VAL A 69 8.13 6.73 9.34
N SER A 70 7.88 7.61 10.32
CA SER A 70 8.24 7.33 11.72
C SER A 70 7.43 6.22 12.37
N ASN A 71 6.22 5.93 11.88
CA ASN A 71 5.35 4.87 12.40
C ASN A 71 5.41 3.59 11.55
N THR A 72 6.40 3.46 10.65
CA THR A 72 6.60 2.22 9.88
C THR A 72 6.70 1.03 10.83
N PRO A 73 5.92 -0.04 10.61
CA PRO A 73 5.97 -1.21 11.46
C PRO A 73 7.37 -1.81 11.50
N THR A 74 7.82 -2.15 12.68
CA THR A 74 9.08 -2.88 12.89
C THR A 74 8.84 -4.39 12.81
N GLY A 75 9.88 -5.15 12.51
CA GLY A 75 9.80 -6.62 12.38
C GLY A 75 9.90 -7.07 10.93
N THR A 76 9.57 -8.32 10.70
CA THR A 76 9.71 -9.02 9.41
C THR A 76 8.43 -9.77 9.04
N GLY A 77 8.42 -10.40 7.86
CA GLY A 77 7.28 -11.20 7.42
C GLY A 77 6.20 -10.42 6.66
N PHE A 78 6.44 -9.15 6.32
CA PHE A 78 5.59 -8.43 5.40
C PHE A 78 5.83 -8.92 3.96
N VAL A 79 4.73 -9.13 3.22
CA VAL A 79 4.77 -9.69 1.85
C VAL A 79 4.27 -8.70 0.79
N GLN A 80 3.48 -7.71 1.19
CA GLN A 80 3.02 -6.64 0.33
C GLN A 80 2.91 -5.33 1.11
N VAL A 81 3.16 -4.21 0.45
CA VAL A 81 2.97 -2.86 0.99
C VAL A 81 2.34 -1.97 -0.07
N SER A 82 1.50 -1.04 0.33
CA SER A 82 0.85 -0.06 -0.55
C SER A 82 0.75 1.28 0.16
N GLY A 83 1.06 2.37 -0.55
CA GLY A 83 0.99 3.74 -0.05
C GLY A 83 -0.18 4.50 -0.64
N GLY A 84 -0.92 5.22 0.22
CA GLY A 84 -1.91 6.22 -0.16
C GLY A 84 -1.31 7.63 -0.17
N ASP A 85 -2.17 8.67 0.01
CA ASP A 85 -1.68 10.06 0.06
C ASP A 85 -0.76 10.28 1.27
N SER A 86 -1.22 9.90 2.46
CA SER A 86 -0.52 10.12 3.73
C SER A 86 -0.64 8.91 4.68
N HIS A 87 -1.04 7.75 4.19
CA HIS A 87 -1.10 6.52 4.96
C HIS A 87 -0.52 5.36 4.17
N SER A 88 -0.28 4.27 4.84
CA SER A 88 0.21 3.03 4.23
C SER A 88 -0.50 1.82 4.81
N VAL A 89 -0.55 0.76 4.03
CA VAL A 89 -1.05 -0.55 4.43
C VAL A 89 -0.01 -1.60 4.08
N ALA A 90 0.17 -2.57 4.96
CA ALA A 90 0.99 -3.74 4.72
C ALA A 90 0.21 -5.03 5.00
N LEU A 91 0.49 -6.05 4.20
CA LEU A 91 0.02 -7.42 4.36
C LEU A 91 1.15 -8.27 4.92
N GLN A 92 0.88 -8.98 5.99
CA GLN A 92 1.78 -9.97 6.58
C GLN A 92 1.61 -11.35 5.94
N SER A 93 2.61 -12.18 6.06
CA SER A 93 2.62 -13.55 5.50
C SER A 93 1.57 -14.49 6.13
N ASP A 94 1.06 -14.13 7.31
CA ASP A 94 -0.05 -14.84 7.96
C ASP A 94 -1.44 -14.36 7.49
N GLY A 95 -1.48 -13.40 6.57
CA GLY A 95 -2.71 -12.83 6.04
C GLY A 95 -3.30 -11.69 6.87
N SER A 96 -2.64 -11.22 7.92
CA SER A 96 -3.08 -10.06 8.70
C SER A 96 -2.64 -8.73 8.08
N LEU A 97 -3.33 -7.63 8.46
CA LEU A 97 -3.08 -6.30 7.95
C LEU A 97 -2.54 -5.36 9.03
N VAL A 98 -1.67 -4.44 8.62
CA VAL A 98 -1.20 -3.32 9.44
C VAL A 98 -1.29 -2.05 8.64
N SER A 99 -1.89 -0.98 9.20
CA SER A 99 -1.93 0.35 8.59
C SER A 99 -1.27 1.37 9.50
N TRP A 100 -0.64 2.40 8.91
CA TRP A 100 0.00 3.49 9.65
C TRP A 100 -0.02 4.80 8.87
N GLY A 101 0.31 5.91 9.53
CA GLY A 101 0.26 7.26 8.99
C GLY A 101 -1.01 7.99 9.39
N ARG A 102 -1.54 8.81 8.48
CA ARG A 102 -2.74 9.62 8.69
C ARG A 102 -3.98 8.78 9.00
N ASN A 103 -4.79 9.27 9.97
CA ASN A 103 -6.00 8.57 10.42
C ASN A 103 -7.24 9.50 10.56
N HIS A 104 -7.35 10.54 9.75
CA HIS A 104 -8.46 11.51 9.86
C HIS A 104 -9.80 10.94 9.38
N HIS A 105 -9.78 9.88 8.59
CA HIS A 105 -10.96 9.22 8.03
C HIS A 105 -11.04 7.73 8.42
N GLY A 106 -10.29 7.30 9.46
CA GLY A 106 -10.28 5.90 9.86
C GLY A 106 -9.35 5.01 9.02
N GLN A 107 -8.48 5.58 8.15
CA GLN A 107 -7.61 4.76 7.29
C GLN A 107 -6.62 3.89 8.07
N VAL A 108 -6.41 4.17 9.36
CA VAL A 108 -5.57 3.37 10.26
C VAL A 108 -6.41 2.66 11.31
N SER A 109 -7.32 3.36 12.01
CA SER A 109 -8.12 2.79 13.12
C SER A 109 -9.10 1.73 12.66
N ASP A 110 -9.60 1.83 11.43
CA ASP A 110 -10.65 0.94 10.90
C ASP A 110 -10.06 -0.21 10.06
N THR A 111 -8.73 -0.42 10.16
CA THR A 111 -8.06 -1.57 9.52
C THR A 111 -8.74 -2.87 9.93
N PRO A 112 -9.25 -3.67 8.97
CA PRO A 112 -9.97 -4.89 9.30
C PRO A 112 -9.10 -5.90 10.04
N ALA A 113 -9.64 -6.49 11.10
CA ALA A 113 -9.03 -7.62 11.77
C ALA A 113 -9.25 -8.92 10.96
N GLY A 114 -8.35 -9.88 11.14
CA GLY A 114 -8.38 -11.18 10.49
C GLY A 114 -7.03 -11.53 9.90
N ASN A 115 -6.93 -12.72 9.35
CA ASN A 115 -5.71 -13.28 8.76
C ASN A 115 -5.99 -14.05 7.45
N ASP A 116 -7.00 -13.62 6.73
CA ASP A 116 -7.47 -14.23 5.48
C ASP A 116 -7.27 -13.31 4.27
N PHE A 117 -6.53 -12.21 4.44
CA PHE A 117 -6.25 -11.28 3.35
C PHE A 117 -5.12 -11.79 2.45
N VAL A 118 -5.27 -11.57 1.13
CA VAL A 118 -4.34 -12.05 0.09
C VAL A 118 -3.82 -10.94 -0.81
N GLN A 119 -4.45 -9.76 -0.81
CA GLN A 119 -4.01 -8.59 -1.56
C GLN A 119 -4.48 -7.32 -0.86
N ILE A 120 -3.70 -6.25 -1.01
CA ILE A 120 -4.03 -4.90 -0.54
C ILE A 120 -3.85 -3.86 -1.64
N SER A 121 -4.59 -2.76 -1.53
CA SER A 121 -4.35 -1.55 -2.32
C SER A 121 -4.79 -0.34 -1.50
N ALA A 122 -3.92 0.65 -1.37
CA ALA A 122 -4.27 1.96 -0.82
C ALA A 122 -4.67 2.89 -1.94
N GLY A 123 -5.79 3.57 -1.77
CA GLY A 123 -6.19 4.74 -2.56
C GLY A 123 -5.69 6.03 -1.90
N GLY A 124 -6.22 7.21 -2.31
CA GLY A 124 -5.80 8.48 -1.72
C GLY A 124 -5.98 8.48 -0.19
N ASN A 125 -7.22 8.36 0.29
CA ASN A 125 -7.57 8.37 1.71
C ASN A 125 -8.44 7.18 2.15
N HIS A 126 -8.46 6.09 1.38
CA HIS A 126 -9.12 4.83 1.70
C HIS A 126 -8.21 3.66 1.35
N SER A 127 -8.59 2.48 1.77
CA SER A 127 -7.84 1.26 1.50
C SER A 127 -8.78 0.10 1.16
N LEU A 128 -8.27 -0.82 0.39
CA LEU A 128 -8.94 -2.05 -0.03
C LEU A 128 -8.09 -3.25 0.33
N ALA A 129 -8.74 -4.33 0.73
CA ALA A 129 -8.11 -5.64 0.86
C ALA A 129 -9.00 -6.73 0.29
N LEU A 130 -8.40 -7.65 -0.43
CA LEU A 130 -9.07 -8.85 -0.96
C LEU A 130 -8.85 -9.99 0.02
N ARG A 131 -9.92 -10.70 0.36
CA ARG A 131 -9.86 -11.93 1.16
C ARG A 131 -9.68 -13.16 0.27
N SER A 132 -9.22 -14.24 0.86
CA SER A 132 -9.02 -15.52 0.18
C SER A 132 -10.31 -16.16 -0.36
N ASP A 133 -11.48 -15.77 0.18
CA ASP A 133 -12.80 -16.19 -0.33
C ASP A 133 -13.30 -15.32 -1.50
N GLY A 134 -12.51 -14.35 -1.93
CA GLY A 134 -12.84 -13.41 -3.00
C GLY A 134 -13.77 -12.27 -2.59
N THR A 135 -14.01 -12.04 -1.29
CA THR A 135 -14.71 -10.85 -0.81
C THR A 135 -13.75 -9.68 -0.61
N ILE A 136 -14.27 -8.45 -0.63
CA ILE A 136 -13.50 -7.22 -0.51
C ILE A 136 -13.83 -6.57 0.84
N ALA A 137 -12.79 -6.14 1.56
CA ALA A 137 -12.90 -5.21 2.67
C ALA A 137 -12.40 -3.83 2.22
N ALA A 138 -13.15 -2.77 2.53
CA ALA A 138 -12.78 -1.39 2.28
C ALA A 138 -12.91 -0.58 3.57
N TRP A 139 -12.01 0.38 3.79
CA TRP A 139 -12.05 1.26 4.97
C TRP A 139 -11.37 2.61 4.68
N GLY A 140 -11.62 3.58 5.55
CA GLY A 140 -11.11 4.93 5.43
C GLY A 140 -12.16 5.92 4.91
N SER A 141 -11.76 6.88 4.09
CA SER A 141 -12.65 7.90 3.54
C SER A 141 -13.75 7.30 2.67
N ASP A 142 -14.97 7.83 2.83
CA ASP A 142 -16.17 7.44 2.08
C ASP A 142 -16.93 8.64 1.51
N THR A 143 -16.22 9.71 1.18
CA THR A 143 -16.82 10.95 0.68
C THR A 143 -17.47 10.82 -0.70
N GLU A 144 -16.99 9.86 -1.50
CA GLU A 144 -17.46 9.57 -2.86
C GLU A 144 -18.04 8.15 -2.99
N GLY A 145 -18.35 7.48 -1.86
CA GLY A 145 -18.87 6.11 -1.85
C GLY A 145 -17.81 5.02 -2.05
N GLN A 146 -16.51 5.38 -2.01
CA GLN A 146 -15.41 4.45 -2.28
C GLN A 146 -15.29 3.31 -1.26
N VAL A 147 -15.99 3.40 -0.12
CA VAL A 147 -16.10 2.37 0.90
C VAL A 147 -17.49 1.77 0.96
N ALA A 148 -18.54 2.61 1.06
CA ALA A 148 -19.93 2.15 1.23
C ALA A 148 -20.46 1.39 0.00
N ASP A 149 -20.02 1.78 -1.21
CA ASP A 149 -20.45 1.14 -2.46
C ASP A 149 -19.58 -0.08 -2.83
N THR A 150 -18.73 -0.56 -1.90
CA THR A 150 -17.94 -1.79 -2.13
C THR A 150 -18.87 -2.96 -2.44
N PRO A 151 -18.70 -3.64 -3.58
CA PRO A 151 -19.61 -4.70 -3.97
C PRO A 151 -19.58 -5.86 -2.98
N SER A 152 -20.77 -6.32 -2.59
CA SER A 152 -20.95 -7.47 -1.71
C SER A 152 -20.77 -8.80 -2.43
N GLY A 153 -20.42 -9.85 -1.68
CA GLY A 153 -20.23 -11.21 -2.19
C GLY A 153 -18.79 -11.46 -2.66
N GLY A 154 -18.53 -12.69 -3.05
CA GLY A 154 -17.20 -13.15 -3.47
C GLY A 154 -17.00 -13.16 -4.99
N GLY A 155 -15.91 -13.79 -5.41
CA GLY A 155 -15.55 -13.97 -6.82
C GLY A 155 -14.66 -12.87 -7.37
N PHE A 156 -14.18 -11.94 -6.53
CA PHE A 156 -13.17 -10.98 -6.93
C PHE A 156 -11.77 -11.61 -6.87
N ALA A 157 -10.91 -11.22 -7.82
CA ALA A 157 -9.56 -11.73 -7.99
C ALA A 157 -8.49 -10.63 -7.83
N GLN A 158 -8.86 -9.35 -7.94
CA GLN A 158 -7.94 -8.23 -7.80
C GLN A 158 -8.69 -6.96 -7.37
N VAL A 159 -8.01 -6.11 -6.59
CA VAL A 159 -8.50 -4.79 -6.19
C VAL A 159 -7.45 -3.72 -6.47
N ALA A 160 -7.91 -2.51 -6.80
CA ALA A 160 -7.07 -1.33 -6.97
C ALA A 160 -7.81 -0.09 -6.47
N GLY A 161 -7.14 0.73 -5.64
CA GLY A 161 -7.62 2.03 -5.21
C GLY A 161 -7.05 3.14 -6.09
N GLY A 162 -7.91 4.05 -6.54
CA GLY A 162 -7.54 5.36 -7.06
C GLY A 162 -7.63 6.42 -5.95
N ASP A 163 -7.51 7.71 -6.31
CA ASP A 163 -7.59 8.79 -5.30
C ASP A 163 -8.95 8.80 -4.59
N TYR A 164 -10.05 8.70 -5.36
CA TYR A 164 -11.43 8.81 -4.87
C TYR A 164 -12.36 7.70 -5.35
N HIS A 165 -11.82 6.62 -5.90
CA HIS A 165 -12.62 5.48 -6.41
C HIS A 165 -11.92 4.16 -6.14
N SER A 166 -12.67 3.09 -6.22
CA SER A 166 -12.20 1.72 -6.08
C SER A 166 -12.56 0.92 -7.33
N VAL A 167 -11.69 0.03 -7.74
CA VAL A 167 -11.91 -0.89 -8.88
C VAL A 167 -11.65 -2.32 -8.41
N ALA A 168 -12.50 -3.25 -8.82
CA ALA A 168 -12.32 -4.65 -8.53
C ALA A 168 -12.55 -5.50 -9.78
N LEU A 169 -11.62 -6.42 -10.04
CA LEU A 169 -11.70 -7.37 -11.14
C LEU A 169 -12.23 -8.70 -10.61
N ARG A 170 -13.24 -9.26 -11.28
CA ARG A 170 -13.76 -10.59 -10.99
C ARG A 170 -12.92 -11.69 -11.64
N SER A 171 -13.00 -12.89 -11.09
CA SER A 171 -12.29 -14.07 -11.63
C SER A 171 -12.79 -14.49 -13.02
N ASP A 172 -13.98 -14.04 -13.43
CA ASP A 172 -14.51 -14.23 -14.79
C ASP A 172 -14.05 -13.16 -15.79
N GLY A 173 -13.27 -12.16 -15.32
CA GLY A 173 -12.75 -11.06 -16.13
C GLY A 173 -13.64 -9.82 -16.20
N SER A 174 -14.80 -9.80 -15.53
CA SER A 174 -15.63 -8.59 -15.42
C SER A 174 -15.13 -7.63 -14.33
N ILE A 175 -15.50 -6.35 -14.43
CA ILE A 175 -15.15 -5.26 -13.50
C ILE A 175 -16.42 -4.72 -12.86
#